data_e7786fd92857cf8398befc5f5a5d0088
#
_entry.id   e7786fd92857cf8398befc5f5a5d0088
#
_cell.length_a   1.000
_cell.length_b   1.000
_cell.length_c   1.000
_cell.angle_alpha   90.00
_cell.angle_beta   90.00
_cell.angle_gamma   90.00
#
_symmetry.space_group_name_H-M   'P 1'
#
loop_
_entity.id
_entity.type
_entity.pdbx_description
1 polymer ?
#
loop_
_entity_poly.entity_id
_entity_poly.type
_entity_poly.pdbx_seq_one_letter_code
_entity_poly.pdbx_strand_id
1 'polypeptide(L)'
;MIKSLKIILWDEEIGRLAWDEHRRLSYFTYNPDFIKKGLNISPLVAPIDGTRGLLPVWGEDAKIYQKLPAFVADSLPDAWGNQLFDLWRQQQKLSNSEINPLDKLSFIGRRGMGALEFIPEANRERRAGRIDVKSLADLAERIFMERENSRIMPEESITLQSLLTVGTSAGGRQPKAIIAINKETGEIRSGQIAGLEGYDYYLLKFGNSEYCSAELEITYYKLATLAGINMMPSELYPVDGNNHFLTKRFDRDGEKKIHTQTLAAIYPDAESYEQLITVCRKLRLPEADCQEVFRRMVFNILSNNTDDHNKNFSFVMNEDGSWRLAPAYDITYIIDSGGYLPNRDHCMYIRAKLHEITRSDVIEFARDNGIRRPDAIIRDIVSALKQFRTIATDNGVSESWISRVESTIVEHLKAWGEWEYEVADASIDINGHTVSNMHIEQTYKGNYHLLAKIDGTERKFVISKNKEEFASIEQIGLANLTTDYLKAMVAKYFNL
;
A
#
# COMPACT_ATOMS: atom_id res chain seq x y z
N MET A 1 3.16 29.23 -18.59
CA MET A 1 4.20 28.17 -18.63
C MET A 1 5.43 28.59 -17.88
N ILE A 2 5.85 27.78 -16.92
CA ILE A 2 7.08 27.94 -16.13
C ILE A 2 8.27 27.47 -16.98
N LYS A 3 9.27 28.34 -17.18
CA LYS A 3 10.48 27.99 -17.95
C LYS A 3 11.60 27.46 -17.08
N SER A 4 11.65 27.82 -15.82
CA SER A 4 12.62 27.28 -14.86
C SER A 4 12.09 27.33 -13.42
N LEU A 5 12.55 26.36 -12.61
CA LEU A 5 12.28 26.24 -11.19
C LEU A 5 13.59 26.12 -10.42
N LYS A 6 13.63 26.66 -9.22
CA LYS A 6 14.58 26.28 -8.20
C LYS A 6 14.03 25.08 -7.44
N ILE A 7 14.90 24.14 -7.13
CA ILE A 7 14.60 23.01 -6.25
C ILE A 7 15.29 23.31 -4.92
N ILE A 8 14.49 23.27 -3.86
CA ILE A 8 14.92 23.55 -2.49
C ILE A 8 14.81 22.26 -1.67
N LEU A 9 15.77 22.05 -0.79
CA LEU A 9 15.78 21.00 0.22
C LEU A 9 16.23 21.63 1.54
N TRP A 10 15.39 21.56 2.59
CA TRP A 10 15.69 22.14 3.92
C TRP A 10 16.16 23.60 3.84
N ASP A 11 15.35 24.43 3.17
CA ASP A 11 15.60 25.86 2.89
C ASP A 11 16.82 26.19 2.04
N GLU A 12 17.50 25.17 1.47
CA GLU A 12 18.68 25.34 0.63
C GLU A 12 18.38 25.07 -0.85
N GLU A 13 18.88 25.93 -1.75
CA GLU A 13 18.79 25.70 -3.20
C GLU A 13 19.76 24.58 -3.61
N ILE A 14 19.23 23.38 -3.88
CA ILE A 14 20.03 22.24 -4.32
C ILE A 14 20.35 22.30 -5.82
N GLY A 15 19.54 22.99 -6.61
CA GLY A 15 19.72 23.08 -8.04
C GLY A 15 18.56 23.75 -8.76
N ARG A 16 18.65 23.73 -10.08
CA ARG A 16 17.63 24.34 -10.96
C ARG A 16 17.20 23.38 -12.03
N LEU A 17 15.92 23.46 -12.36
CA LEU A 17 15.28 22.74 -13.42
C LEU A 17 14.81 23.72 -14.51
N ALA A 18 15.14 23.49 -15.77
CA ALA A 18 14.71 24.30 -16.88
C ALA A 18 13.96 23.46 -17.92
N TRP A 19 12.98 24.07 -18.61
CA TRP A 19 12.20 23.42 -19.67
C TRP A 19 12.57 23.97 -21.04
N ASP A 20 12.92 23.07 -21.96
CA ASP A 20 13.16 23.39 -23.37
C ASP A 20 11.86 23.13 -24.17
N GLU A 21 11.22 24.20 -24.60
CA GLU A 21 9.95 24.13 -25.37
C GLU A 21 10.11 23.45 -26.73
N HIS A 22 11.27 23.60 -27.38
CA HIS A 22 11.49 23.03 -28.73
C HIS A 22 11.69 21.52 -28.65
N ARG A 23 12.49 21.07 -27.67
CA ARG A 23 12.79 19.65 -27.45
C ARG A 23 11.79 18.97 -26.58
N ARG A 24 10.98 19.72 -25.87
CA ARG A 24 10.02 19.24 -24.86
C ARG A 24 10.71 18.35 -23.81
N LEU A 25 11.82 18.83 -23.28
CA LEU A 25 12.65 18.18 -22.28
C LEU A 25 12.97 19.12 -21.14
N SER A 26 13.24 18.56 -19.97
CA SER A 26 13.82 19.31 -18.86
C SER A 26 15.33 19.07 -18.73
N TYR A 27 16.00 20.05 -18.17
CA TYR A 27 17.41 19.99 -17.78
C TYR A 27 17.55 20.37 -16.31
N PHE A 28 18.24 19.53 -15.57
CA PHE A 28 18.57 19.80 -14.17
C PHE A 28 20.04 20.07 -13.99
N THR A 29 20.39 21.04 -13.16
CA THR A 29 21.76 21.36 -12.78
C THR A 29 21.83 21.58 -11.27
N TYR A 30 22.75 20.90 -10.60
CA TYR A 30 23.02 21.15 -9.18
C TYR A 30 23.60 22.55 -8.96
N ASN A 31 23.26 23.14 -7.79
CA ASN A 31 23.91 24.35 -7.30
C ASN A 31 25.37 24.02 -6.92
N PRO A 32 26.38 24.76 -7.42
CA PRO A 32 27.80 24.53 -7.08
C PRO A 32 28.09 24.55 -5.59
N ASP A 33 27.38 25.37 -4.80
CA ASP A 33 27.57 25.44 -3.35
C ASP A 33 26.98 24.23 -2.64
N PHE A 34 25.88 23.66 -3.18
CA PHE A 34 25.33 22.41 -2.67
C PHE A 34 26.26 21.20 -2.97
N ILE A 35 26.89 21.19 -4.15
CA ILE A 35 27.87 20.14 -4.50
C ILE A 35 29.00 20.07 -3.46
N LYS A 36 29.49 21.21 -2.96
CA LYS A 36 30.57 21.26 -1.97
C LYS A 36 30.22 20.59 -0.64
N LYS A 37 28.93 20.45 -0.32
CA LYS A 37 28.46 19.77 0.89
C LYS A 37 28.56 18.26 0.81
N GLY A 38 28.64 17.71 -0.39
CA GLY A 38 28.74 16.27 -0.61
C GLY A 38 27.48 15.48 -0.27
N LEU A 39 26.32 16.14 -0.06
CA LEU A 39 25.06 15.49 0.26
C LEU A 39 24.43 14.89 -1.00
N ASN A 40 24.44 13.57 -1.12
CA ASN A 40 23.97 12.87 -2.31
C ASN A 40 22.50 12.47 -2.19
N ILE A 41 21.61 13.35 -2.68
CA ILE A 41 20.15 13.20 -2.52
C ILE A 41 19.51 12.17 -3.46
N SER A 42 20.18 11.78 -4.53
CA SER A 42 19.73 10.76 -5.47
C SER A 42 20.94 10.00 -6.02
N PRO A 43 21.56 9.13 -5.19
CA PRO A 43 22.89 8.60 -5.46
C PRO A 43 22.97 7.66 -6.66
N LEU A 44 21.85 7.06 -7.09
CA LEU A 44 21.84 6.09 -8.20
C LEU A 44 21.45 6.70 -9.54
N VAL A 45 20.63 7.76 -9.54
CA VAL A 45 20.13 8.41 -10.76
C VAL A 45 20.83 9.74 -11.04
N ALA A 46 21.12 10.49 -10.00
CA ALA A 46 21.70 11.83 -10.08
C ALA A 46 22.82 12.01 -9.07
N PRO A 47 23.92 11.21 -9.17
CA PRO A 47 25.03 11.33 -8.23
C PRO A 47 25.64 12.71 -8.32
N ILE A 48 25.96 13.30 -7.16
CA ILE A 48 26.50 14.65 -7.05
C ILE A 48 27.90 14.77 -7.68
N ASP A 49 28.66 13.68 -7.70
CA ASP A 49 30.02 13.60 -8.21
C ASP A 49 30.04 13.36 -9.73
N GLY A 50 29.87 14.37 -10.52
CA GLY A 50 30.03 14.25 -11.97
C GLY A 50 28.83 14.58 -12.80
N THR A 51 27.71 14.93 -12.22
CA THR A 51 26.51 15.32 -12.95
C THR A 51 26.52 16.82 -13.24
N ARG A 52 26.89 17.21 -14.45
CA ARG A 52 26.86 18.63 -14.91
C ARG A 52 25.56 19.03 -15.57
N GLY A 53 24.65 18.12 -15.75
CA GLY A 53 23.32 18.34 -16.27
C GLY A 53 22.66 16.99 -16.49
N LEU A 54 21.43 16.87 -16.03
CA LEU A 54 20.66 15.64 -16.21
C LEU A 54 19.75 15.76 -17.40
N LEU A 55 19.80 14.74 -18.24
CA LEU A 55 18.78 14.53 -19.25
C LEU A 55 17.63 13.70 -18.63
N PRO A 56 16.40 13.95 -19.04
CA PRO A 56 15.27 13.15 -18.60
C PRO A 56 15.38 11.70 -19.08
N VAL A 57 14.67 10.81 -18.42
CA VAL A 57 14.55 9.42 -18.83
C VAL A 57 13.93 9.32 -20.23
N TRP A 58 14.51 8.53 -21.10
CA TRP A 58 14.04 8.24 -22.42
C TRP A 58 13.38 6.85 -22.49
N GLY A 59 12.42 6.68 -23.39
CA GLY A 59 11.74 5.41 -23.61
C GLY A 59 10.29 5.39 -23.11
N GLU A 60 9.74 4.22 -22.84
CA GLU A 60 8.34 4.05 -22.38
C GLU A 60 8.08 4.76 -21.06
N ASP A 61 9.04 4.71 -20.15
CA ASP A 61 8.98 5.38 -18.84
C ASP A 61 8.97 6.91 -18.92
N ALA A 62 9.31 7.47 -20.09
CA ALA A 62 9.22 8.91 -20.30
C ALA A 62 7.80 9.49 -20.11
N LYS A 63 6.76 8.66 -20.23
CA LYS A 63 5.38 9.05 -19.91
C LYS A 63 5.16 9.20 -18.41
N ILE A 64 5.72 8.28 -17.62
CA ILE A 64 5.61 8.28 -16.16
C ILE A 64 6.38 9.46 -15.58
N TYR A 65 7.61 9.65 -16.00
CA TYR A 65 8.49 10.72 -15.49
C TYR A 65 8.29 12.07 -16.21
N GLN A 66 7.43 12.13 -17.21
CA GLN A 66 7.06 13.35 -17.94
C GLN A 66 8.26 14.19 -18.40
N LYS A 67 9.36 13.53 -18.81
CA LYS A 67 10.61 14.20 -19.23
C LYS A 67 11.33 14.96 -18.11
N LEU A 68 11.12 14.58 -16.87
CA LEU A 68 11.84 15.06 -15.70
C LEU A 68 12.84 14.02 -15.21
N PRO A 69 13.92 14.42 -14.49
CA PRO A 69 14.73 13.47 -13.73
C PRO A 69 13.86 12.71 -12.73
N ALA A 70 14.05 11.39 -12.57
CA ALA A 70 13.16 10.52 -11.79
C ALA A 70 12.94 11.01 -10.36
N PHE A 71 14.00 11.47 -9.67
CA PHE A 71 13.91 11.98 -8.31
C PHE A 71 13.06 13.27 -8.16
N VAL A 72 12.93 14.04 -9.25
CA VAL A 72 12.06 15.21 -9.32
C VAL A 72 10.64 14.79 -9.70
N ALA A 73 10.53 13.87 -10.68
CA ALA A 73 9.25 13.38 -11.17
C ALA A 73 8.42 12.67 -10.07
N ASP A 74 9.09 12.14 -9.05
CA ASP A 74 8.46 11.54 -7.87
C ASP A 74 7.55 12.51 -7.10
N SER A 75 7.79 13.81 -7.25
CA SER A 75 6.95 14.86 -6.67
C SER A 75 5.75 15.25 -7.53
N LEU A 76 5.62 14.70 -8.75
CA LEU A 76 4.47 14.98 -9.61
C LEU A 76 3.18 14.41 -8.98
N PRO A 77 2.04 15.09 -9.23
CA PRO A 77 0.74 14.54 -8.82
C PRO A 77 0.48 13.21 -9.52
N ASP A 78 0.04 12.21 -8.78
CA ASP A 78 -0.51 10.96 -9.32
C ASP A 78 -1.97 11.13 -9.78
N ALA A 79 -2.70 10.04 -10.02
CA ALA A 79 -4.01 10.09 -10.65
C ALA A 79 -5.00 11.02 -9.92
N TRP A 80 -5.11 10.91 -8.59
CA TRP A 80 -5.97 11.81 -7.80
C TRP A 80 -5.48 13.26 -7.85
N GLY A 81 -4.22 13.49 -7.60
CA GLY A 81 -3.62 14.82 -7.65
C GLY A 81 -3.71 15.48 -9.03
N ASN A 82 -3.66 14.70 -10.12
CA ASN A 82 -3.86 15.21 -11.48
C ASN A 82 -5.34 15.65 -11.71
N GLN A 83 -6.32 14.91 -11.19
CA GLN A 83 -7.73 15.38 -11.26
C GLN A 83 -7.90 16.74 -10.58
N LEU A 84 -7.32 16.92 -9.40
CA LEU A 84 -7.34 18.21 -8.69
C LEU A 84 -6.56 19.30 -9.44
N PHE A 85 -5.41 18.96 -10.01
CA PHE A 85 -4.65 19.90 -10.85
C PHE A 85 -5.45 20.36 -12.06
N ASP A 86 -6.18 19.46 -12.73
CA ASP A 86 -7.01 19.80 -13.89
C ASP A 86 -8.19 20.70 -13.50
N LEU A 87 -8.82 20.50 -12.35
CA LEU A 87 -9.84 21.42 -11.82
C LEU A 87 -9.26 22.80 -11.54
N TRP A 88 -8.09 22.86 -10.88
CA TRP A 88 -7.39 24.13 -10.63
C TRP A 88 -7.06 24.84 -11.95
N ARG A 89 -6.52 24.11 -12.95
CA ARG A 89 -6.19 24.64 -14.27
C ARG A 89 -7.42 25.23 -14.97
N GLN A 90 -8.55 24.53 -14.93
CA GLN A 90 -9.82 25.03 -15.49
C GLN A 90 -10.26 26.33 -14.82
N GLN A 91 -10.16 26.45 -13.51
CA GLN A 91 -10.43 27.70 -12.78
C GLN A 91 -9.52 28.85 -13.25
N GLN A 92 -8.24 28.55 -13.52
CA GLN A 92 -7.29 29.53 -14.04
C GLN A 92 -7.48 29.82 -15.54
N LYS A 93 -8.42 29.14 -16.23
CA LYS A 93 -8.68 29.23 -17.67
C LYS A 93 -7.45 28.90 -18.53
N LEU A 94 -6.58 28.00 -18.06
CA LEU A 94 -5.40 27.55 -18.79
C LEU A 94 -5.75 26.34 -19.68
N SER A 95 -5.30 26.35 -20.96
CA SER A 95 -5.48 25.22 -21.86
C SER A 95 -4.44 24.13 -21.58
N ASN A 96 -4.75 22.88 -21.98
CA ASN A 96 -3.79 21.75 -21.85
C ASN A 96 -2.50 21.97 -22.65
N SER A 97 -2.57 22.66 -23.76
CA SER A 97 -1.40 22.95 -24.62
C SER A 97 -0.42 23.96 -24.02
N GLU A 98 -0.88 24.69 -22.98
CA GLU A 98 -0.08 25.70 -22.27
C GLU A 98 0.60 25.17 -21.01
N ILE A 99 0.49 23.86 -20.75
CA ILE A 99 1.01 23.24 -19.51
C ILE A 99 2.23 22.37 -19.86
N ASN A 100 3.28 22.54 -19.07
CA ASN A 100 4.44 21.65 -19.05
C ASN A 100 4.61 21.02 -17.64
N PRO A 101 5.50 20.01 -17.46
CA PRO A 101 5.69 19.37 -16.14
C PRO A 101 6.16 20.32 -15.04
N LEU A 102 6.85 21.43 -15.37
CA LEU A 102 7.26 22.41 -14.37
C LEU A 102 6.08 23.20 -13.80
N ASP A 103 5.01 23.37 -14.57
CA ASP A 103 3.79 24.00 -14.08
C ASP A 103 3.13 23.14 -12.98
N LYS A 104 3.15 21.79 -13.14
CA LYS A 104 2.66 20.87 -12.13
C LYS A 104 3.54 20.90 -10.86
N LEU A 105 4.87 20.92 -11.01
CA LEU A 105 5.79 21.06 -9.88
C LEU A 105 5.61 22.41 -9.17
N SER A 106 5.43 23.50 -9.92
CA SER A 106 5.12 24.81 -9.37
C SER A 106 3.77 24.83 -8.62
N PHE A 107 2.78 24.08 -9.11
CA PHE A 107 1.50 23.92 -8.42
C PHE A 107 1.68 23.14 -7.10
N ILE A 108 2.52 22.11 -7.06
CA ILE A 108 2.89 21.43 -5.82
C ILE A 108 3.65 22.39 -4.88
N GLY A 109 4.65 23.12 -5.39
CA GLY A 109 5.39 24.10 -4.64
C GLY A 109 6.08 23.51 -3.40
N ARG A 110 5.69 23.98 -2.22
CA ARG A 110 6.21 23.52 -0.91
C ARG A 110 5.40 22.39 -0.28
N ARG A 111 4.33 21.94 -0.94
CA ARG A 111 3.32 21.01 -0.39
C ARG A 111 3.59 19.55 -0.66
N GLY A 112 4.67 19.21 -1.37
CA GLY A 112 5.01 17.85 -1.75
C GLY A 112 5.19 16.88 -0.58
N MET A 113 5.13 15.60 -0.88
CA MET A 113 5.66 14.56 -0.01
C MET A 113 7.18 14.69 0.06
N GLY A 114 7.75 14.30 1.20
CA GLY A 114 9.19 14.49 1.44
C GLY A 114 9.59 15.95 1.68
N ALA A 115 10.84 16.29 1.36
CA ALA A 115 11.41 17.58 1.68
C ALA A 115 11.75 18.47 0.46
N LEU A 116 11.54 17.97 -0.77
CA LEU A 116 11.75 18.78 -1.97
C LEU A 116 10.67 19.85 -2.12
N GLU A 117 11.10 21.07 -2.46
CA GLU A 117 10.22 22.21 -2.71
C GLU A 117 10.57 22.85 -4.05
N PHE A 118 9.56 23.42 -4.72
CA PHE A 118 9.67 23.98 -6.07
C PHE A 118 9.29 25.45 -6.09
N ILE A 119 10.20 26.33 -6.55
CA ILE A 119 10.01 27.79 -6.58
C ILE A 119 10.25 28.29 -8.03
N PRO A 120 9.34 29.07 -8.62
CA PRO A 120 8.18 29.73 -8.01
C PRO A 120 7.03 28.77 -7.74
N GLU A 121 6.25 29.09 -6.72
CA GLU A 121 5.04 28.38 -6.33
C GLU A 121 3.82 29.04 -6.99
N ALA A 122 3.03 28.28 -7.74
CA ALA A 122 1.88 28.80 -8.48
C ALA A 122 0.66 29.03 -7.57
N ASN A 123 0.49 28.18 -6.55
CA ASN A 123 -0.60 28.28 -5.59
C ASN A 123 -0.07 28.79 -4.25
N ARG A 124 -0.25 30.10 -4.01
CA ARG A 124 0.31 30.82 -2.85
C ARG A 124 -0.63 30.94 -1.65
N GLU A 125 -1.69 30.15 -1.57
CA GLU A 125 -2.53 30.22 -0.38
C GLU A 125 -1.77 29.80 0.88
N ARG A 126 -1.46 30.80 1.71
CA ARG A 126 -0.60 30.66 2.90
C ARG A 126 -1.38 30.54 4.22
N ARG A 127 -2.71 30.50 4.16
CA ARG A 127 -3.51 30.43 5.38
C ARG A 127 -4.00 29.01 5.62
N ALA A 128 -3.51 28.42 6.71
CA ALA A 128 -4.07 27.20 7.27
C ALA A 128 -5.48 27.51 7.80
N GLY A 129 -6.49 27.54 6.93
CA GLY A 129 -7.88 27.58 7.34
C GLY A 129 -8.24 26.31 8.10
N ARG A 130 -9.24 26.41 8.95
CA ARG A 130 -9.86 25.25 9.60
C ARG A 130 -10.45 24.33 8.51
N ILE A 131 -10.19 23.03 8.62
CA ILE A 131 -10.65 22.03 7.65
C ILE A 131 -11.95 21.40 8.16
N ASP A 132 -12.98 21.40 7.34
CA ASP A 132 -14.18 20.59 7.51
C ASP A 132 -14.02 19.29 6.71
N VAL A 133 -13.71 18.20 7.40
CA VAL A 133 -13.43 16.89 6.78
C VAL A 133 -14.66 16.33 6.07
N LYS A 134 -15.88 16.55 6.59
CA LYS A 134 -17.12 16.10 5.94
C LYS A 134 -17.28 16.73 4.57
N SER A 135 -17.27 18.05 4.49
CA SER A 135 -17.41 18.75 3.21
C SER A 135 -16.31 18.38 2.22
N LEU A 136 -15.08 18.09 2.70
CA LEU A 136 -14.00 17.60 1.85
C LEU A 136 -14.27 16.19 1.32
N ALA A 137 -14.75 15.27 2.18
CA ALA A 137 -15.06 13.91 1.79
C ALA A 137 -16.16 13.84 0.75
N ASP A 138 -17.27 14.55 0.97
CA ASP A 138 -18.41 14.62 0.06
C ASP A 138 -18.01 15.17 -1.31
N LEU A 139 -17.22 16.24 -1.34
CA LEU A 139 -16.73 16.82 -2.59
C LEU A 139 -15.71 15.91 -3.29
N ALA A 140 -14.80 15.28 -2.53
CA ALA A 140 -13.79 14.38 -3.08
C ALA A 140 -14.42 13.13 -3.71
N GLU A 141 -15.41 12.52 -3.06
CA GLU A 141 -16.16 11.39 -3.59
C GLU A 141 -16.86 11.74 -4.91
N ARG A 142 -17.54 12.87 -4.96
CA ARG A 142 -18.20 13.33 -6.18
C ARG A 142 -17.21 13.59 -7.33
N ILE A 143 -16.11 14.27 -7.07
CA ILE A 143 -15.05 14.50 -8.07
C ILE A 143 -14.50 13.17 -8.57
N PHE A 144 -14.28 12.20 -7.67
CA PHE A 144 -13.76 10.89 -8.02
C PHE A 144 -14.72 10.09 -8.91
N MET A 145 -16.02 10.16 -8.63
CA MET A 145 -17.06 9.44 -9.39
C MET A 145 -17.34 10.06 -10.76
N GLU A 146 -17.44 11.39 -10.83
CA GLU A 146 -17.80 12.13 -12.05
C GLU A 146 -16.60 12.36 -12.98
N ARG A 147 -15.39 12.27 -12.48
CA ARG A 147 -14.12 12.47 -13.22
C ARG A 147 -14.13 13.78 -14.05
N GLU A 148 -14.04 13.65 -15.40
CA GLU A 148 -13.98 14.79 -16.33
C GLU A 148 -15.26 15.62 -16.41
N ASN A 149 -16.39 15.07 -15.95
CA ASN A 149 -17.69 15.73 -15.98
C ASN A 149 -18.02 16.51 -14.69
N SER A 150 -17.12 16.51 -13.71
CA SER A 150 -17.35 17.18 -12.42
C SER A 150 -17.58 18.68 -12.61
N ARG A 151 -18.76 19.14 -12.23
CA ARG A 151 -19.11 20.57 -12.19
C ARG A 151 -19.06 21.04 -10.74
N ILE A 152 -18.27 22.08 -10.50
CA ILE A 152 -18.17 22.71 -9.19
C ILE A 152 -19.26 23.80 -9.10
N MET A 153 -20.06 23.66 -8.07
CA MET A 153 -21.12 24.68 -7.79
C MET A 153 -20.48 25.88 -7.07
N PRO A 154 -21.04 27.11 -7.25
CA PRO A 154 -20.46 28.31 -6.64
C PRO A 154 -20.27 28.20 -5.11
N GLU A 155 -21.22 27.57 -4.42
CA GLU A 155 -21.19 27.32 -2.97
C GLU A 155 -20.07 26.39 -2.51
N GLU A 156 -19.54 25.57 -3.40
CA GLU A 156 -18.46 24.63 -3.13
C GLU A 156 -17.07 25.23 -3.35
N SER A 157 -16.97 26.45 -3.78
CA SER A 157 -15.71 27.11 -4.14
C SER A 157 -14.70 27.10 -2.99
N ILE A 158 -15.16 27.35 -1.75
CA ILE A 158 -14.30 27.34 -0.55
C ILE A 158 -13.82 25.90 -0.24
N THR A 159 -14.72 24.91 -0.32
CA THR A 159 -14.40 23.51 -0.09
C THR A 159 -13.44 22.99 -1.16
N LEU A 160 -13.67 23.33 -2.43
CA LEU A 160 -12.75 22.98 -3.51
C LEU A 160 -11.35 23.59 -3.28
N GLN A 161 -11.29 24.86 -2.87
CA GLN A 161 -10.02 25.52 -2.59
C GLN A 161 -9.26 24.79 -1.45
N SER A 162 -9.99 24.40 -0.41
CA SER A 162 -9.43 23.60 0.68
C SER A 162 -8.93 22.23 0.16
N LEU A 163 -9.72 21.54 -0.67
CA LEU A 163 -9.37 20.26 -1.26
C LEU A 163 -8.15 20.38 -2.19
N LEU A 164 -8.09 21.41 -3.04
CA LEU A 164 -6.91 21.73 -3.87
C LEU A 164 -5.65 21.97 -3.04
N THR A 165 -5.83 22.51 -1.84
CA THR A 165 -4.71 22.76 -0.93
C THR A 165 -4.23 21.47 -0.29
N VAL A 166 -5.09 20.55 0.13
CA VAL A 166 -4.73 19.37 0.93
C VAL A 166 -4.62 18.06 0.16
N GLY A 167 -5.21 17.97 -1.03
CA GLY A 167 -5.38 16.70 -1.76
C GLY A 167 -4.33 16.41 -2.85
N THR A 168 -3.48 17.37 -3.21
CA THR A 168 -2.72 17.30 -4.47
C THR A 168 -1.37 16.60 -4.41
N SER A 169 -0.80 16.37 -3.26
CA SER A 169 0.62 15.97 -3.12
C SER A 169 0.85 14.52 -2.69
N ALA A 170 -0.19 13.80 -2.31
CA ALA A 170 -0.05 12.39 -1.93
C ALA A 170 -0.34 11.47 -3.12
N GLY A 171 0.58 10.55 -3.39
CA GLY A 171 0.48 9.61 -4.50
C GLY A 171 -0.74 8.67 -4.45
N GLY A 172 -1.10 8.08 -5.60
CA GLY A 172 -2.14 7.06 -5.72
C GLY A 172 -3.47 7.52 -6.34
N ARG A 173 -4.38 6.57 -6.55
CA ARG A 173 -5.66 6.79 -7.26
C ARG A 173 -6.82 7.19 -6.35
N GLN A 174 -6.81 6.70 -5.10
CA GLN A 174 -7.88 6.93 -4.12
C GLN A 174 -7.90 8.39 -3.66
N PRO A 175 -9.09 9.01 -3.50
CA PRO A 175 -9.24 10.33 -2.92
C PRO A 175 -8.63 10.42 -1.52
N LYS A 176 -7.84 11.46 -1.29
CA LYS A 176 -7.13 11.66 -0.03
C LYS A 176 -6.80 13.11 0.25
N ALA A 177 -6.50 13.40 1.51
CA ALA A 177 -6.12 14.74 1.98
C ALA A 177 -4.93 14.67 2.95
N ILE A 178 -4.07 15.66 2.89
CA ILE A 178 -3.00 15.86 3.87
C ILE A 178 -3.50 16.86 4.92
N ILE A 179 -3.68 16.37 6.14
CA ILE A 179 -4.20 17.17 7.26
C ILE A 179 -3.20 17.23 8.40
N ALA A 180 -3.34 18.23 9.23
CA ALA A 180 -2.65 18.35 10.51
C ALA A 180 -3.68 18.42 11.63
N ILE A 181 -3.48 17.65 12.68
CA ILE A 181 -4.37 17.58 13.84
C ILE A 181 -3.62 18.04 15.07
N ASN A 182 -4.18 19.02 15.77
CA ASN A 182 -3.65 19.47 17.04
C ASN A 182 -3.91 18.41 18.11
N LYS A 183 -2.85 18.02 18.83
CA LYS A 183 -2.90 16.94 19.83
C LYS A 183 -3.77 17.25 21.03
N GLU A 184 -3.89 18.53 21.40
CA GLU A 184 -4.60 18.94 22.61
C GLU A 184 -6.05 19.28 22.31
N THR A 185 -6.30 20.00 21.20
CA THR A 185 -7.63 20.53 20.89
C THR A 185 -8.42 19.69 19.88
N GLY A 186 -7.74 18.81 19.13
CA GLY A 186 -8.33 18.07 17.99
C GLY A 186 -8.64 18.97 16.78
N GLU A 187 -8.18 20.24 16.78
CA GLU A 187 -8.38 21.14 15.64
C GLU A 187 -7.69 20.61 14.39
N ILE A 188 -8.39 20.60 13.27
CA ILE A 188 -7.87 20.11 11.98
C ILE A 188 -7.55 21.30 11.07
N ARG A 189 -6.33 21.29 10.53
CA ARG A 189 -5.84 22.27 9.56
C ARG A 189 -5.21 21.58 8.35
N SER A 190 -4.86 22.36 7.34
CA SER A 190 -4.06 21.84 6.21
C SER A 190 -2.70 21.34 6.68
N GLY A 191 -2.43 20.06 6.45
CA GLY A 191 -1.13 19.45 6.71
C GLY A 191 -0.06 19.77 5.66
N GLN A 192 -0.38 20.63 4.72
CA GLN A 192 0.53 21.10 3.66
C GLN A 192 1.36 22.33 4.08
N ILE A 193 0.99 22.95 5.19
CA ILE A 193 1.62 24.17 5.70
C ILE A 193 2.58 23.76 6.82
N ALA A 194 3.83 24.17 6.72
CA ALA A 194 4.82 23.98 7.76
C ALA A 194 4.63 24.99 8.91
N GLY A 195 5.18 24.70 10.10
CA GLY A 195 5.19 25.62 11.22
C GLY A 195 3.90 25.62 12.05
N LEU A 196 3.22 24.48 12.12
CA LEU A 196 2.08 24.30 13.01
C LEU A 196 2.55 23.66 14.32
N GLU A 197 2.93 24.47 15.27
CA GLU A 197 3.35 24.01 16.61
C GLU A 197 2.20 23.25 17.30
N GLY A 198 2.50 22.08 17.87
CA GLY A 198 1.53 21.23 18.56
C GLY A 198 0.65 20.37 17.66
N TYR A 199 0.92 20.34 16.35
CA TYR A 199 0.19 19.50 15.42
C TYR A 199 1.02 18.28 14.98
N ASP A 200 0.32 17.13 14.79
CA ASP A 200 0.83 15.99 14.05
C ASP A 200 0.27 16.00 12.61
N TYR A 201 1.04 15.45 11.68
CA TYR A 201 0.70 15.44 10.26
C TYR A 201 0.24 14.06 9.82
N TYR A 202 -0.87 14.02 9.07
CA TYR A 202 -1.55 12.81 8.67
C TYR A 202 -1.90 12.81 7.18
N LEU A 203 -1.98 11.62 6.63
CA LEU A 203 -2.66 11.33 5.39
C LEU A 203 -4.03 10.73 5.74
N LEU A 204 -5.10 11.35 5.27
CA LEU A 204 -6.47 10.88 5.38
C LEU A 204 -6.92 10.36 4.02
N LYS A 205 -7.20 9.05 3.90
CA LYS A 205 -7.82 8.45 2.73
C LYS A 205 -9.32 8.38 2.96
N PHE A 206 -10.10 8.91 2.00
CA PHE A 206 -11.55 8.87 2.11
C PHE A 206 -12.04 7.44 1.83
N GLY A 207 -12.75 6.86 2.80
CA GLY A 207 -13.28 5.51 2.71
C GLY A 207 -14.49 5.44 1.78
N ASN A 208 -14.66 4.29 1.16
CA ASN A 208 -15.86 3.94 0.41
C ASN A 208 -16.57 2.79 1.14
N SER A 209 -17.79 3.04 1.61
CA SER A 209 -18.55 2.10 2.44
C SER A 209 -19.03 0.87 1.66
N GLU A 210 -19.25 0.97 0.34
CA GLU A 210 -19.62 -0.16 -0.50
C GLU A 210 -18.53 -1.25 -0.51
N TYR A 211 -17.27 -0.83 -0.49
CA TYR A 211 -16.12 -1.73 -0.52
C TYR A 211 -15.48 -1.94 0.86
N CYS A 212 -15.99 -1.34 1.92
CA CYS A 212 -15.36 -1.32 3.25
C CYS A 212 -13.87 -0.93 3.16
N SER A 213 -13.51 0.05 2.31
CA SER A 213 -12.12 0.28 1.95
C SER A 213 -11.27 0.76 3.13
N ALA A 214 -11.80 1.60 3.99
CA ALA A 214 -11.12 2.07 5.21
C ALA A 214 -10.98 0.95 6.25
N GLU A 215 -12.04 0.17 6.44
CA GLU A 215 -12.09 -0.96 7.38
C GLU A 215 -11.14 -2.09 6.95
N LEU A 216 -11.03 -2.36 5.65
CA LEU A 216 -10.05 -3.29 5.12
C LEU A 216 -8.62 -2.77 5.27
N GLU A 217 -8.37 -1.50 4.99
CA GLU A 217 -7.02 -0.92 5.10
C GLU A 217 -6.53 -0.92 6.55
N ILE A 218 -7.39 -0.58 7.54
CA ILE A 218 -7.02 -0.67 8.96
C ILE A 218 -6.86 -2.13 9.42
N THR A 219 -7.61 -3.06 8.85
CA THR A 219 -7.44 -4.50 9.12
C THR A 219 -6.06 -4.97 8.65
N TYR A 220 -5.67 -4.62 7.42
CA TYR A 220 -4.36 -4.94 6.87
C TYR A 220 -3.22 -4.26 7.64
N TYR A 221 -3.39 -3.01 8.07
CA TYR A 221 -2.45 -2.33 8.96
C TYR A 221 -2.22 -3.11 10.26
N LYS A 222 -3.29 -3.56 10.92
CA LYS A 222 -3.19 -4.34 12.16
C LYS A 222 -2.51 -5.69 11.93
N LEU A 223 -2.86 -6.40 10.87
CA LEU A 223 -2.22 -7.66 10.49
C LEU A 223 -0.75 -7.48 10.15
N ALA A 224 -0.40 -6.48 9.35
CA ALA A 224 0.97 -6.17 8.99
C ALA A 224 1.81 -5.82 10.22
N THR A 225 1.26 -5.04 11.15
CA THR A 225 1.93 -4.70 12.42
C THR A 225 2.13 -5.94 13.29
N LEU A 226 1.13 -6.83 13.39
CA LEU A 226 1.25 -8.11 14.10
C LEU A 226 2.30 -9.02 13.44
N ALA A 227 2.42 -8.99 12.12
CA ALA A 227 3.46 -9.70 11.38
C ALA A 227 4.85 -9.06 11.53
N GLY A 228 4.99 -7.98 12.30
CA GLY A 228 6.23 -7.27 12.55
C GLY A 228 6.68 -6.33 11.44
N ILE A 229 5.81 -5.94 10.51
CA ILE A 229 6.08 -4.91 9.51
C ILE A 229 6.06 -3.54 10.18
N ASN A 230 7.08 -2.73 9.89
CA ASN A 230 7.16 -1.36 10.38
C ASN A 230 6.21 -0.46 9.58
N MET A 231 5.16 0.03 10.23
CA MET A 231 4.18 0.97 9.68
C MET A 231 3.98 2.16 10.62
N MET A 232 3.55 3.29 10.05
CA MET A 232 3.18 4.44 10.88
C MET A 232 1.85 4.19 11.60
N PRO A 233 1.65 4.76 12.81
CA PRO A 233 0.39 4.66 13.53
C PRO A 233 -0.78 5.07 12.66
N SER A 234 -1.79 4.20 12.60
CA SER A 234 -2.98 4.36 11.74
C SER A 234 -4.24 4.01 12.52
N GLU A 235 -5.35 4.65 12.18
CA GLU A 235 -6.64 4.46 12.82
C GLU A 235 -7.79 4.72 11.85
N LEU A 236 -8.99 4.25 12.23
CA LEU A 236 -10.23 4.67 11.57
C LEU A 236 -10.62 6.07 12.07
N TYR A 237 -10.96 6.93 11.12
CA TYR A 237 -11.44 8.28 11.40
C TYR A 237 -12.90 8.39 10.96
N PRO A 238 -13.87 8.28 11.89
CA PRO A 238 -15.29 8.31 11.56
C PRO A 238 -15.77 9.75 11.33
N VAL A 239 -16.48 9.96 10.23
CA VAL A 239 -17.13 11.22 9.89
C VAL A 239 -18.52 10.91 9.38
N ASP A 240 -19.55 11.41 10.06
CA ASP A 240 -20.96 11.33 9.66
C ASP A 240 -21.44 9.90 9.30
N GLY A 241 -20.97 8.91 10.06
CA GLY A 241 -21.31 7.49 9.86
C GLY A 241 -20.45 6.74 8.83
N ASN A 242 -19.56 7.42 8.13
CA ASN A 242 -18.58 6.80 7.24
C ASN A 242 -17.21 6.76 7.89
N ASN A 243 -16.50 5.66 7.69
CA ASN A 243 -15.13 5.52 8.15
C ASN A 243 -14.15 5.95 7.06
N HIS A 244 -13.08 6.61 7.49
CA HIS A 244 -11.93 6.98 6.69
C HIS A 244 -10.67 6.37 7.30
N PHE A 245 -9.63 6.16 6.51
CA PHE A 245 -8.35 5.67 7.00
C PHE A 245 -7.41 6.84 7.26
N LEU A 246 -6.95 6.98 8.50
CA LEU A 246 -6.03 8.01 8.93
C LEU A 246 -4.69 7.39 9.28
N THR A 247 -3.60 7.84 8.65
CA THR A 247 -2.24 7.37 8.96
C THR A 247 -1.29 8.54 9.19
N LYS A 248 -0.43 8.42 10.21
CA LYS A 248 0.58 9.44 10.50
C LYS A 248 1.63 9.47 9.37
N ARG A 249 2.07 10.65 8.98
CA ARG A 249 3.10 10.80 7.95
C ARG A 249 4.48 10.44 8.49
N PHE A 250 5.23 9.64 7.74
CA PHE A 250 6.61 9.26 8.06
C PHE A 250 7.64 10.29 7.58
N ASP A 251 7.24 11.16 6.66
CA ASP A 251 8.08 12.20 6.09
C ASP A 251 8.02 13.53 6.87
N ARG A 252 7.54 13.46 8.11
CA ARG A 252 7.48 14.58 9.04
C ARG A 252 7.97 14.16 10.42
N ASP A 253 8.82 14.97 11.01
CA ASP A 253 9.21 14.92 12.42
C ASP A 253 8.91 16.28 13.07
N GLY A 254 7.73 16.37 13.71
CA GLY A 254 7.16 17.66 14.06
C GLY A 254 7.02 18.54 12.82
N GLU A 255 7.59 19.72 12.84
CA GLU A 255 7.57 20.67 11.72
C GLU A 255 8.60 20.36 10.62
N LYS A 256 9.59 19.50 10.92
CA LYS A 256 10.67 19.17 10.00
C LYS A 256 10.19 18.23 8.90
N LYS A 257 10.64 18.52 7.69
CA LYS A 257 10.46 17.65 6.53
C LYS A 257 11.61 16.65 6.43
N ILE A 258 11.29 15.37 6.26
CA ILE A 258 12.26 14.31 6.00
C ILE A 258 12.31 14.08 4.49
N HIS A 259 13.50 14.06 3.89
CA HIS A 259 13.64 13.78 2.48
C HIS A 259 13.23 12.34 2.17
N THR A 260 12.38 12.17 1.15
CA THR A 260 11.81 10.88 0.81
C THR A 260 11.83 10.69 -0.71
N GLN A 261 12.19 9.49 -1.15
CA GLN A 261 12.08 9.08 -2.55
C GLN A 261 11.53 7.66 -2.63
N THR A 262 10.67 7.40 -3.62
CA THR A 262 10.22 6.05 -3.93
C THR A 262 11.31 5.23 -4.60
N LEU A 263 11.15 3.91 -4.64
CA LEU A 263 12.03 3.04 -5.41
C LEU A 263 12.04 3.45 -6.90
N ALA A 264 10.89 3.83 -7.45
CA ALA A 264 10.77 4.36 -8.82
C ALA A 264 11.63 5.62 -9.05
N ALA A 265 11.82 6.45 -8.03
CA ALA A 265 12.67 7.65 -8.14
C ALA A 265 14.16 7.35 -8.00
N ILE A 266 14.53 6.42 -7.11
CA ILE A 266 15.92 6.06 -6.82
C ILE A 266 16.49 5.11 -7.88
N TYR A 267 15.66 4.18 -8.38
CA TYR A 267 16.04 3.20 -9.39
C TYR A 267 14.86 2.95 -10.35
N PRO A 268 14.71 3.78 -11.41
CA PRO A 268 13.56 3.74 -12.32
C PRO A 268 13.27 2.39 -12.96
N ASP A 269 14.32 1.60 -13.20
CA ASP A 269 14.23 0.28 -13.84
C ASP A 269 13.97 -0.85 -12.83
N ALA A 270 13.56 -0.53 -11.60
CA ALA A 270 13.22 -1.53 -10.59
C ALA A 270 11.87 -2.20 -10.89
N GLU A 271 11.93 -3.48 -11.22
CA GLU A 271 10.77 -4.32 -11.52
C GLU A 271 10.69 -5.56 -10.62
N SER A 272 11.65 -5.77 -9.70
CA SER A 272 11.71 -6.97 -8.86
C SER A 272 12.14 -6.68 -7.42
N TYR A 273 11.79 -7.59 -6.51
CA TYR A 273 12.22 -7.52 -5.12
C TYR A 273 13.72 -7.77 -4.97
N GLU A 274 14.37 -8.50 -5.87
CA GLU A 274 15.82 -8.66 -5.93
C GLU A 274 16.51 -7.33 -6.20
N GLN A 275 15.95 -6.52 -7.11
CA GLN A 275 16.46 -5.18 -7.38
C GLN A 275 16.23 -4.25 -6.20
N LEU A 276 15.09 -4.34 -5.50
CA LEU A 276 14.83 -3.58 -4.28
C LEU A 276 15.87 -3.90 -3.18
N ILE A 277 16.20 -5.18 -2.94
CA ILE A 277 17.28 -5.59 -2.03
C ILE A 277 18.64 -5.03 -2.50
N THR A 278 18.89 -5.05 -3.81
CA THR A 278 20.12 -4.49 -4.39
C THR A 278 20.22 -2.97 -4.13
N VAL A 279 19.12 -2.24 -4.24
CA VAL A 279 19.06 -0.80 -3.91
C VAL A 279 19.33 -0.57 -2.42
N CYS A 280 18.72 -1.36 -1.53
CA CYS A 280 19.00 -1.29 -0.09
C CYS A 280 20.52 -1.39 0.19
N ARG A 281 21.20 -2.34 -0.46
CA ARG A 281 22.66 -2.52 -0.30
C ARG A 281 23.47 -1.37 -0.92
N LYS A 282 23.09 -0.88 -2.11
CA LYS A 282 23.75 0.28 -2.73
C LYS A 282 23.62 1.54 -1.89
N LEU A 283 22.50 1.73 -1.22
CA LEU A 283 22.26 2.82 -0.27
C LEU A 283 22.88 2.55 1.11
N ARG A 284 23.55 1.39 1.32
CA ARG A 284 24.18 0.96 2.57
C ARG A 284 23.19 0.90 3.75
N LEU A 285 21.97 0.46 3.49
CA LEU A 285 20.98 0.27 4.55
C LEU A 285 21.39 -0.88 5.49
N PRO A 286 20.98 -0.85 6.77
CA PRO A 286 21.18 -1.97 7.69
C PRO A 286 20.51 -3.24 7.16
N GLU A 287 21.06 -4.40 7.53
CA GLU A 287 20.49 -5.72 7.16
C GLU A 287 19.04 -5.90 7.62
N ALA A 288 18.66 -5.23 8.71
CA ALA A 288 17.29 -5.22 9.18
C ALA A 288 16.30 -4.65 8.12
N ASP A 289 16.74 -3.67 7.32
CA ASP A 289 15.90 -3.11 6.25
C ASP A 289 15.74 -4.12 5.09
N CYS A 290 16.75 -4.94 4.78
CA CYS A 290 16.62 -6.03 3.82
C CYS A 290 15.69 -7.14 4.32
N GLN A 291 15.73 -7.47 5.62
CA GLN A 291 14.79 -8.41 6.23
C GLN A 291 13.36 -7.86 6.23
N GLU A 292 13.20 -6.56 6.43
CA GLU A 292 11.90 -5.87 6.34
C GLU A 292 11.33 -5.92 4.92
N VAL A 293 12.15 -5.73 3.87
CA VAL A 293 11.72 -5.93 2.47
C VAL A 293 11.21 -7.35 2.25
N PHE A 294 11.94 -8.35 2.74
CA PHE A 294 11.53 -9.76 2.65
C PHE A 294 10.20 -10.00 3.38
N ARG A 295 10.04 -9.45 4.58
CA ARG A 295 8.80 -9.54 5.36
C ARG A 295 7.62 -8.96 4.60
N ARG A 296 7.77 -7.77 4.00
CA ARG A 296 6.72 -7.13 3.18
C ARG A 296 6.39 -7.95 1.94
N MET A 297 7.40 -8.50 1.26
CA MET A 297 7.21 -9.39 0.09
C MET A 297 6.35 -10.60 0.46
N VAL A 298 6.71 -11.32 1.52
CA VAL A 298 5.96 -12.51 1.96
C VAL A 298 4.54 -12.14 2.40
N PHE A 299 4.39 -11.03 3.12
CA PHE A 299 3.07 -10.54 3.52
C PHE A 299 2.21 -10.21 2.30
N ASN A 300 2.74 -9.48 1.32
CA ASN A 300 2.02 -9.12 0.09
C ASN A 300 1.55 -10.37 -0.67
N ILE A 301 2.41 -11.40 -0.79
CA ILE A 301 2.06 -12.66 -1.44
C ILE A 301 0.89 -13.35 -0.71
N LEU A 302 1.03 -13.57 0.59
CA LEU A 302 0.08 -14.37 1.36
C LEU A 302 -1.24 -13.63 1.64
N SER A 303 -1.20 -12.30 1.75
CA SER A 303 -2.39 -11.46 1.97
C SER A 303 -3.06 -10.99 0.69
N ASN A 304 -2.52 -11.33 -0.48
CA ASN A 304 -2.99 -10.87 -1.80
C ASN A 304 -2.97 -9.34 -1.97
N ASN A 305 -1.97 -8.67 -1.40
CA ASN A 305 -1.68 -7.28 -1.74
C ASN A 305 -0.85 -7.24 -3.03
N THR A 306 -1.52 -7.25 -4.17
CA THR A 306 -0.91 -7.36 -5.51
C THR A 306 -0.56 -6.03 -6.17
N ASP A 307 -0.85 -4.89 -5.52
CA ASP A 307 -0.46 -3.55 -6.01
C ASP A 307 0.92 -3.13 -5.46
N ASP A 308 1.81 -4.07 -5.35
CA ASP A 308 3.14 -3.95 -4.78
C ASP A 308 4.16 -3.34 -5.77
N HIS A 309 3.76 -2.28 -6.49
CA HIS A 309 4.61 -1.62 -7.47
C HIS A 309 5.73 -0.79 -6.82
N ASN A 310 6.72 -0.40 -7.62
CA ASN A 310 7.93 0.30 -7.18
C ASN A 310 7.69 1.68 -6.53
N LYS A 311 6.52 2.30 -6.68
CA LYS A 311 6.14 3.51 -5.95
C LYS A 311 5.60 3.24 -4.54
N ASN A 312 5.28 1.98 -4.20
CA ASN A 312 4.82 1.59 -2.85
C ASN A 312 5.98 1.21 -1.91
N PHE A 313 7.21 1.39 -2.37
CA PHE A 313 8.41 1.28 -1.55
C PHE A 313 9.16 2.60 -1.57
N SER A 314 9.41 3.19 -0.40
CA SER A 314 10.12 4.44 -0.27
C SER A 314 11.33 4.31 0.65
N PHE A 315 12.23 5.26 0.48
CA PHE A 315 13.40 5.45 1.31
C PHE A 315 13.37 6.85 1.89
N VAL A 316 13.83 7.00 3.11
CA VAL A 316 13.99 8.29 3.78
C VAL A 316 15.46 8.59 3.97
N MET A 317 15.82 9.86 3.83
CA MET A 317 17.18 10.34 4.06
C MET A 317 17.18 11.41 5.16
N ASN A 318 18.05 11.24 6.12
CA ASN A 318 18.31 12.22 7.17
C ASN A 318 19.21 13.37 6.65
N GLU A 319 19.30 14.45 7.41
CA GLU A 319 20.14 15.61 7.07
C GLU A 319 21.65 15.27 6.99
N ASP A 320 22.09 14.18 7.62
CA ASP A 320 23.46 13.67 7.54
C ASP A 320 23.75 12.84 6.26
N GLY A 321 22.74 12.66 5.42
CA GLY A 321 22.83 11.87 4.19
C GLY A 321 22.66 10.35 4.38
N SER A 322 22.38 9.88 5.59
CA SER A 322 22.09 8.46 5.85
C SER A 322 20.69 8.09 5.35
N TRP A 323 20.60 6.94 4.67
CA TRP A 323 19.35 6.41 4.13
C TRP A 323 18.79 5.28 4.99
N ARG A 324 17.47 5.14 5.02
CA ARG A 324 16.73 4.02 5.61
C ARG A 324 15.52 3.67 4.73
N LEU A 325 15.08 2.43 4.84
CA LEU A 325 13.79 2.05 4.28
C LEU A 325 12.67 2.80 5.04
N ALA A 326 11.76 3.42 4.33
CA ALA A 326 10.60 4.08 4.94
C ALA A 326 9.67 3.06 5.58
N PRO A 327 8.88 3.43 6.60
CA PRO A 327 7.74 2.63 7.04
C PRO A 327 6.86 2.22 5.85
N ALA A 328 6.26 1.03 5.92
CA ALA A 328 5.37 0.56 4.88
C ALA A 328 4.06 1.37 4.83
N TYR A 329 3.49 1.45 3.66
CA TYR A 329 2.21 2.13 3.38
C TYR A 329 1.52 1.46 2.20
N ASP A 330 0.26 1.79 1.97
CA ASP A 330 -0.57 1.21 0.88
C ASP A 330 -0.60 -0.33 0.90
N ILE A 331 -0.58 -0.93 2.11
CA ILE A 331 -0.76 -2.36 2.29
C ILE A 331 -2.25 -2.60 2.55
N THR A 332 -2.95 -3.13 1.55
CA THR A 332 -4.38 -3.43 1.65
C THR A 332 -4.78 -4.51 0.64
N TYR A 333 -5.97 -5.05 0.79
CA TYR A 333 -6.57 -5.89 -0.25
C TYR A 333 -6.95 -5.04 -1.46
N ILE A 334 -6.59 -5.51 -2.66
CA ILE A 334 -6.81 -4.74 -3.86
C ILE A 334 -8.24 -4.93 -4.35
N ILE A 335 -8.99 -3.82 -4.30
CA ILE A 335 -10.36 -3.71 -4.83
C ILE A 335 -10.29 -2.92 -6.12
N ASP A 336 -10.61 -3.54 -7.25
CA ASP A 336 -10.75 -2.82 -8.50
C ASP A 336 -12.13 -2.15 -8.58
N SER A 337 -12.21 -0.95 -9.15
CA SER A 337 -13.45 -0.21 -9.39
C SER A 337 -14.44 -0.94 -10.33
N GLY A 338 -14.02 -2.01 -10.99
CA GLY A 338 -14.83 -2.90 -11.81
C GLY A 338 -15.25 -4.19 -11.12
N GLY A 339 -14.88 -4.39 -9.86
CA GLY A 339 -15.15 -5.57 -9.09
C GLY A 339 -13.90 -6.25 -8.56
N TYR A 340 -14.09 -7.42 -8.01
CA TYR A 340 -13.07 -8.26 -7.42
C TYR A 340 -12.21 -8.99 -8.45
N LEU A 341 -10.89 -8.84 -8.37
CA LEU A 341 -9.92 -9.62 -9.16
C LEU A 341 -9.06 -10.47 -8.21
N PRO A 342 -9.46 -11.70 -7.88
CA PRO A 342 -8.73 -12.54 -6.92
C PRO A 342 -7.35 -13.00 -7.42
N ASN A 343 -7.14 -13.02 -8.71
CA ASN A 343 -5.93 -13.56 -9.38
C ASN A 343 -5.13 -12.47 -10.12
N ARG A 344 -5.10 -11.24 -9.59
CA ARG A 344 -4.25 -10.21 -10.16
C ARG A 344 -2.78 -10.55 -9.90
N ASP A 345 -1.93 -10.43 -10.93
CA ASP A 345 -0.49 -10.58 -10.81
C ASP A 345 0.10 -9.52 -9.88
N HIS A 346 1.16 -9.86 -9.17
CA HIS A 346 1.99 -8.89 -8.47
C HIS A 346 2.59 -7.89 -9.45
N CYS A 347 2.86 -6.67 -8.99
CA CYS A 347 3.49 -5.65 -9.83
C CYS A 347 5.01 -5.79 -9.90
N MET A 348 5.64 -6.42 -8.90
CA MET A 348 7.08 -6.69 -8.88
C MET A 348 7.37 -8.18 -8.96
N TYR A 349 8.37 -8.54 -9.79
CA TYR A 349 8.82 -9.92 -9.95
C TYR A 349 9.45 -10.45 -8.65
N ILE A 350 9.26 -11.74 -8.42
CA ILE A 350 9.92 -12.54 -7.41
C ILE A 350 10.45 -13.79 -8.12
N ARG A 351 11.77 -13.92 -8.28
CA ARG A 351 12.40 -15.00 -9.06
C ARG A 351 11.78 -15.15 -10.46
N ALA A 352 11.60 -14.01 -11.15
CA ALA A 352 10.99 -13.91 -12.48
C ALA A 352 9.51 -14.36 -12.55
N LYS A 353 8.78 -14.43 -11.43
CA LYS A 353 7.36 -14.73 -11.35
C LYS A 353 6.57 -13.53 -10.85
N LEU A 354 5.35 -13.35 -11.32
CA LEU A 354 4.37 -12.38 -10.83
C LEU A 354 3.18 -13.05 -10.15
N HIS A 355 2.99 -14.36 -10.34
CA HIS A 355 1.92 -15.19 -9.78
C HIS A 355 2.43 -16.60 -9.47
N GLU A 356 1.60 -17.42 -8.83
CA GLU A 356 1.94 -18.80 -8.44
C GLU A 356 3.29 -18.90 -7.71
N ILE A 357 3.55 -17.93 -6.85
CA ILE A 357 4.78 -17.85 -6.08
C ILE A 357 4.71 -18.86 -4.94
N THR A 358 5.57 -19.87 -4.99
CA THR A 358 5.58 -20.96 -4.02
C THR A 358 6.43 -20.61 -2.79
N ARG A 359 6.22 -21.36 -1.70
CA ARG A 359 7.08 -21.26 -0.51
C ARG A 359 8.55 -21.53 -0.85
N SER A 360 8.82 -22.47 -1.79
CA SER A 360 10.19 -22.77 -2.24
C SER A 360 10.83 -21.56 -2.95
N ASP A 361 10.07 -20.86 -3.82
CA ASP A 361 10.58 -19.65 -4.47
C ASP A 361 11.04 -18.60 -3.45
N VAL A 362 10.26 -18.43 -2.40
CA VAL A 362 10.56 -17.44 -1.34
C VAL A 362 11.76 -17.86 -0.48
N ILE A 363 11.90 -19.13 -0.16
CA ILE A 363 13.07 -19.65 0.56
C ILE A 363 14.34 -19.52 -0.30
N GLU A 364 14.25 -19.82 -1.58
CA GLU A 364 15.36 -19.64 -2.51
C GLU A 364 15.71 -18.16 -2.69
N PHE A 365 14.71 -17.28 -2.80
CA PHE A 365 14.94 -15.82 -2.78
C PHE A 365 15.71 -15.40 -1.52
N ALA A 366 15.28 -15.87 -0.36
CA ALA A 366 15.95 -15.56 0.92
C ALA A 366 17.40 -16.00 0.92
N ARG A 367 17.68 -17.23 0.46
CA ARG A 367 19.05 -17.78 0.36
C ARG A 367 19.90 -16.93 -0.58
N ASP A 368 19.41 -16.65 -1.78
CA ASP A 368 20.15 -15.94 -2.83
C ASP A 368 20.43 -14.47 -2.45
N ASN A 369 19.55 -13.89 -1.61
CA ASN A 369 19.67 -12.54 -1.08
C ASN A 369 20.19 -12.47 0.38
N GLY A 370 20.68 -13.58 0.95
CA GLY A 370 21.32 -13.60 2.27
C GLY A 370 20.39 -13.24 3.43
N ILE A 371 19.07 -13.39 3.26
CA ILE A 371 18.09 -13.12 4.33
C ILE A 371 18.18 -14.19 5.41
N ARG A 372 18.31 -13.74 6.65
CA ARG A 372 18.46 -14.61 7.81
C ARG A 372 17.12 -15.04 8.37
N ARG A 373 17.00 -16.31 8.78
CA ARG A 373 15.82 -16.89 9.44
C ARG A 373 14.51 -16.68 8.67
N PRO A 374 14.46 -16.97 7.35
CA PRO A 374 13.25 -16.74 6.56
C PRO A 374 12.03 -17.48 7.11
N ASP A 375 12.19 -18.71 7.60
CA ASP A 375 11.08 -19.48 8.18
C ASP A 375 10.47 -18.82 9.43
N ALA A 376 11.26 -18.12 10.24
CA ALA A 376 10.72 -17.36 11.37
C ALA A 376 9.85 -16.20 10.90
N ILE A 377 10.31 -15.47 9.88
CA ILE A 377 9.56 -14.37 9.28
C ILE A 377 8.24 -14.87 8.67
N ILE A 378 8.29 -16.00 7.94
CA ILE A 378 7.09 -16.63 7.37
C ILE A 378 6.11 -17.02 8.48
N ARG A 379 6.56 -17.65 9.56
CA ARG A 379 5.70 -18.03 10.69
C ARG A 379 5.01 -16.83 11.35
N ASP A 380 5.74 -15.72 11.55
CA ASP A 380 5.16 -14.49 12.10
C ASP A 380 4.00 -13.99 11.23
N ILE A 381 4.19 -13.99 9.90
CA ILE A 381 3.20 -13.53 8.93
C ILE A 381 1.99 -14.47 8.91
N VAL A 382 2.22 -15.78 8.84
CA VAL A 382 1.17 -16.79 8.87
C VAL A 382 0.33 -16.66 10.14
N SER A 383 0.98 -16.51 11.30
CA SER A 383 0.29 -16.33 12.58
C SER A 383 -0.57 -15.06 12.61
N ALA A 384 -0.10 -13.96 12.02
CA ALA A 384 -0.88 -12.74 11.91
C ALA A 384 -2.08 -12.92 10.97
N LEU A 385 -1.87 -13.50 9.78
CA LEU A 385 -2.93 -13.66 8.78
C LEU A 385 -4.04 -14.62 9.22
N LYS A 386 -3.75 -15.62 10.06
CA LYS A 386 -4.76 -16.48 10.68
C LYS A 386 -5.75 -15.71 11.58
N GLN A 387 -5.41 -14.50 12.00
CA GLN A 387 -6.30 -13.63 12.79
C GLN A 387 -7.18 -12.71 11.94
N PHE A 388 -7.12 -12.84 10.60
CA PHE A 388 -7.81 -11.92 9.70
C PHE A 388 -9.30 -11.76 10.03
N ARG A 389 -10.07 -12.85 10.13
CA ARG A 389 -11.51 -12.80 10.42
C ARG A 389 -11.84 -12.02 11.68
N THR A 390 -11.14 -12.32 12.76
CA THR A 390 -11.36 -11.65 14.05
C THR A 390 -11.10 -10.15 13.93
N ILE A 391 -9.94 -9.76 13.39
CA ILE A 391 -9.55 -8.36 13.28
C ILE A 391 -10.47 -7.62 12.30
N ALA A 392 -10.87 -8.24 11.19
CA ALA A 392 -11.79 -7.65 10.22
C ALA A 392 -13.18 -7.41 10.81
N THR A 393 -13.70 -8.38 11.58
CA THR A 393 -14.97 -8.24 12.31
C THR A 393 -14.91 -7.09 13.30
N ASP A 394 -13.86 -7.02 14.11
CA ASP A 394 -13.65 -5.96 15.10
C ASP A 394 -13.55 -4.56 14.48
N ASN A 395 -13.08 -4.48 13.23
CA ASN A 395 -13.00 -3.23 12.49
C ASN A 395 -14.26 -2.87 11.69
N GLY A 396 -15.30 -3.72 11.73
CA GLY A 396 -16.58 -3.46 11.06
C GLY A 396 -16.59 -3.79 9.56
N VAL A 397 -15.67 -4.63 9.09
CA VAL A 397 -15.73 -5.15 7.70
C VAL A 397 -16.98 -6.01 7.56
N SER A 398 -17.73 -5.84 6.47
CA SER A 398 -18.93 -6.65 6.22
C SER A 398 -18.61 -8.12 6.00
N GLU A 399 -19.52 -9.02 6.39
CA GLU A 399 -19.30 -10.48 6.30
C GLU A 399 -19.01 -10.93 4.87
N SER A 400 -19.62 -10.28 3.88
CA SER A 400 -19.36 -10.59 2.47
C SER A 400 -17.91 -10.30 2.06
N TRP A 401 -17.33 -9.20 2.56
CA TRP A 401 -15.93 -8.87 2.34
C TRP A 401 -15.00 -9.73 3.19
N ILE A 402 -15.37 -10.01 4.44
CA ILE A 402 -14.61 -10.95 5.30
C ILE A 402 -14.45 -12.30 4.61
N SER A 403 -15.57 -12.91 4.20
CA SER A 403 -15.55 -14.22 3.56
C SER A 403 -14.72 -14.24 2.29
N ARG A 404 -14.80 -13.19 1.48
CA ARG A 404 -14.06 -13.05 0.23
C ARG A 404 -12.56 -12.95 0.44
N VAL A 405 -12.11 -12.05 1.30
CA VAL A 405 -10.67 -11.83 1.56
C VAL A 405 -10.07 -13.02 2.30
N GLU A 406 -10.76 -13.56 3.29
CA GLU A 406 -10.32 -14.73 4.04
C GLU A 406 -10.14 -15.95 3.13
N SER A 407 -11.08 -16.19 2.20
CA SER A 407 -10.94 -17.32 1.27
C SER A 407 -9.67 -17.24 0.45
N THR A 408 -9.29 -16.04 0.00
CA THR A 408 -8.05 -15.81 -0.75
C THR A 408 -6.81 -16.05 0.12
N ILE A 409 -6.79 -15.50 1.35
CA ILE A 409 -5.69 -15.71 2.30
C ILE A 409 -5.52 -17.20 2.61
N VAL A 410 -6.62 -17.89 2.92
CA VAL A 410 -6.62 -19.33 3.24
C VAL A 410 -6.14 -20.17 2.04
N GLU A 411 -6.52 -19.80 0.81
CA GLU A 411 -6.03 -20.46 -0.41
C GLU A 411 -4.51 -20.37 -0.53
N HIS A 412 -3.93 -19.17 -0.32
CA HIS A 412 -2.48 -18.98 -0.35
C HIS A 412 -1.77 -19.74 0.77
N LEU A 413 -2.29 -19.69 1.99
CA LEU A 413 -1.73 -20.42 3.12
C LEU A 413 -1.77 -21.94 2.89
N LYS A 414 -2.86 -22.47 2.31
CA LYS A 414 -2.96 -23.88 1.93
C LYS A 414 -1.95 -24.27 0.85
N ALA A 415 -1.79 -23.42 -0.18
CA ALA A 415 -0.81 -23.66 -1.24
C ALA A 415 0.63 -23.73 -0.71
N TRP A 416 0.92 -23.05 0.39
CA TRP A 416 2.22 -23.09 1.05
C TRP A 416 2.35 -24.18 2.13
N GLY A 417 1.27 -24.94 2.44
CA GLY A 417 1.24 -25.94 3.52
C GLY A 417 1.22 -25.32 4.92
N GLU A 418 0.85 -24.05 5.04
CA GLU A 418 0.85 -23.27 6.28
C GLU A 418 -0.56 -23.17 6.94
N TRP A 419 -1.57 -23.70 6.27
CA TRP A 419 -2.93 -23.80 6.80
C TRP A 419 -3.23 -25.24 7.18
N GLU A 420 -3.08 -25.53 8.45
CA GLU A 420 -3.73 -26.69 9.04
C GLU A 420 -5.13 -26.23 9.46
N TYR A 421 -6.18 -26.99 9.14
CA TYR A 421 -7.48 -26.76 9.74
C TYR A 421 -7.28 -26.87 11.24
N GLU A 422 -7.51 -25.78 11.97
CA GLU A 422 -7.57 -25.88 13.44
C GLU A 422 -8.59 -26.96 13.73
N VAL A 423 -8.09 -28.04 14.28
CA VAL A 423 -8.92 -29.05 14.89
C VAL A 423 -9.69 -28.32 15.97
N ALA A 424 -10.98 -28.13 15.79
CA ALA A 424 -11.80 -27.68 16.89
C ALA A 424 -11.58 -28.69 18.03
N ASP A 425 -10.87 -28.28 19.07
CA ASP A 425 -10.70 -29.06 20.29
C ASP A 425 -12.04 -29.33 20.99
N ALA A 426 -13.11 -28.76 20.46
CA ALA A 426 -14.46 -29.02 20.92
C ALA A 426 -14.90 -30.41 20.46
N SER A 427 -15.02 -31.30 21.41
CA SER A 427 -15.75 -32.55 21.22
C SER A 427 -17.23 -32.23 20.96
N ILE A 428 -17.78 -32.78 19.91
CA ILE A 428 -19.21 -32.69 19.58
C ILE A 428 -19.85 -34.06 19.77
N ASP A 429 -21.04 -34.07 20.34
CA ASP A 429 -21.85 -35.30 20.39
C ASP A 429 -22.63 -35.43 19.09
N ILE A 430 -22.49 -36.56 18.42
CA ILE A 430 -23.23 -36.92 17.22
C ILE A 430 -23.83 -38.33 17.44
N ASN A 431 -25.14 -38.40 17.63
CA ASN A 431 -25.88 -39.64 17.86
C ASN A 431 -25.34 -40.50 19.02
N GLY A 432 -24.87 -39.85 20.13
CA GLY A 432 -24.36 -40.53 21.30
C GLY A 432 -22.88 -40.93 21.23
N HIS A 433 -22.18 -40.48 20.21
CA HIS A 433 -20.73 -40.66 20.09
C HIS A 433 -19.99 -39.32 20.20
N THR A 434 -18.97 -39.30 21.05
CA THR A 434 -18.11 -38.11 21.19
C THR A 434 -17.11 -38.07 20.05
N VAL A 435 -17.27 -37.06 19.18
CA VAL A 435 -16.37 -36.80 18.05
C VAL A 435 -15.46 -35.64 18.36
N SER A 436 -14.16 -35.82 18.29
CA SER A 436 -13.14 -34.80 18.54
C SER A 436 -12.03 -34.88 17.47
N ASN A 437 -11.19 -33.87 17.39
CA ASN A 437 -10.05 -33.82 16.47
C ASN A 437 -10.43 -34.13 15.01
N MET A 438 -11.51 -33.54 14.54
CA MET A 438 -12.03 -33.75 13.20
C MET A 438 -11.32 -32.83 12.22
N HIS A 439 -10.65 -33.41 11.20
CA HIS A 439 -9.99 -32.64 10.13
C HIS A 439 -10.07 -33.37 8.79
N ILE A 440 -9.92 -32.62 7.69
CA ILE A 440 -9.95 -33.16 6.35
C ILE A 440 -8.60 -32.98 5.67
N GLU A 441 -8.06 -34.08 5.16
CA GLU A 441 -6.83 -34.09 4.36
C GLU A 441 -7.16 -34.31 2.89
N GLN A 442 -6.50 -33.60 1.99
CA GLN A 442 -6.55 -33.91 0.56
C GLN A 442 -5.41 -34.86 0.20
N THR A 443 -5.72 -35.99 -0.44
CA THR A 443 -4.72 -36.94 -0.90
C THR A 443 -4.06 -36.46 -2.20
N TYR A 444 -2.85 -36.96 -2.48
CA TYR A 444 -2.11 -36.72 -3.72
C TYR A 444 -2.91 -37.05 -5.00
N LYS A 445 -3.92 -37.95 -4.90
CA LYS A 445 -4.82 -38.32 -6.02
C LYS A 445 -6.08 -37.44 -6.09
N GLY A 446 -6.17 -36.39 -5.28
CA GLY A 446 -7.30 -35.46 -5.27
C GLY A 446 -8.55 -35.96 -4.55
N ASN A 447 -8.49 -37.08 -3.81
CA ASN A 447 -9.56 -37.54 -2.92
C ASN A 447 -9.41 -36.83 -1.56
N TYR A 448 -10.51 -36.71 -0.82
CA TYR A 448 -10.49 -36.17 0.53
C TYR A 448 -10.62 -37.29 1.57
N HIS A 449 -9.87 -37.20 2.66
CA HIS A 449 -10.01 -38.05 3.82
C HIS A 449 -10.48 -37.22 5.00
N LEU A 450 -11.52 -37.66 5.71
CA LEU A 450 -11.91 -37.16 7.01
C LEU A 450 -11.22 -37.98 8.09
N LEU A 451 -10.45 -37.35 8.94
CA LEU A 451 -9.87 -37.94 10.13
C LEU A 451 -10.60 -37.36 11.34
N ALA A 452 -10.92 -38.23 12.31
CA ALA A 452 -11.55 -37.82 13.54
C ALA A 452 -11.22 -38.83 14.66
N LYS A 453 -11.28 -38.38 15.92
CA LYS A 453 -11.34 -39.27 17.08
C LYS A 453 -12.80 -39.47 17.46
N ILE A 454 -13.28 -40.70 17.34
CA ILE A 454 -14.63 -41.10 17.77
C ILE A 454 -14.48 -41.94 19.03
N ASP A 455 -15.09 -41.49 20.10
CA ASP A 455 -14.97 -42.10 21.44
C ASP A 455 -13.49 -42.38 21.83
N GLY A 456 -12.63 -41.38 21.54
CA GLY A 456 -11.21 -41.43 21.82
C GLY A 456 -10.34 -42.24 20.84
N THR A 457 -10.95 -42.90 19.84
CA THR A 457 -10.22 -43.73 18.87
C THR A 457 -10.12 -43.00 17.52
N GLU A 458 -8.89 -42.93 16.95
CA GLU A 458 -8.68 -42.31 15.61
C GLU A 458 -9.34 -43.12 14.52
N ARG A 459 -10.04 -42.42 13.64
CA ARG A 459 -10.77 -42.97 12.51
C ARG A 459 -10.47 -42.16 11.24
N LYS A 460 -10.41 -42.89 10.11
CA LYS A 460 -10.17 -42.31 8.80
C LYS A 460 -11.26 -42.73 7.84
N PHE A 461 -11.86 -41.76 7.16
CA PHE A 461 -12.94 -41.98 6.18
C PHE A 461 -12.51 -41.40 4.85
N VAL A 462 -12.85 -42.06 3.75
CA VAL A 462 -12.62 -41.58 2.39
C VAL A 462 -13.86 -40.83 1.91
N ILE A 463 -13.67 -39.57 1.52
CA ILE A 463 -14.72 -38.74 0.90
C ILE A 463 -14.42 -38.66 -0.59
N SER A 464 -15.42 -38.83 -1.43
CA SER A 464 -15.24 -38.78 -2.89
C SER A 464 -14.89 -37.36 -3.39
N LYS A 465 -14.37 -37.25 -4.62
CA LYS A 465 -13.81 -36.04 -5.23
C LYS A 465 -14.73 -34.81 -5.30
N ASN A 466 -16.03 -34.94 -5.09
CA ASN A 466 -16.99 -33.86 -5.21
C ASN A 466 -17.32 -33.27 -3.85
N LYS A 467 -16.90 -32.04 -3.58
CA LYS A 467 -17.22 -31.32 -2.32
C LYS A 467 -18.73 -31.09 -2.14
N GLU A 468 -19.48 -31.00 -3.22
CA GLU A 468 -20.93 -30.71 -3.23
C GLU A 468 -21.80 -31.94 -3.15
N GLU A 469 -21.28 -33.10 -3.54
CA GLU A 469 -22.00 -34.39 -3.48
C GLU A 469 -21.17 -35.38 -2.66
N PHE A 470 -21.42 -35.47 -1.36
CA PHE A 470 -20.91 -36.56 -0.52
C PHE A 470 -21.58 -37.90 -0.89
N ALA A 471 -21.49 -38.31 -2.13
CA ALA A 471 -22.26 -39.44 -2.67
C ALA A 471 -21.77 -40.81 -2.18
N SER A 472 -20.51 -40.94 -1.73
CA SER A 472 -20.02 -42.19 -1.16
C SER A 472 -18.92 -41.94 -0.12
N ILE A 473 -19.18 -42.28 1.11
CA ILE A 473 -18.20 -42.36 2.19
C ILE A 473 -17.90 -43.85 2.39
N GLU A 474 -16.69 -44.27 1.99
CA GLU A 474 -16.21 -45.61 2.30
C GLU A 474 -15.58 -45.64 3.69
N GLN A 475 -16.06 -46.54 4.52
CA GLN A 475 -15.49 -46.79 5.85
C GLN A 475 -14.27 -47.71 5.76
N ILE A 476 -13.15 -47.24 6.26
CA ILE A 476 -11.98 -48.10 6.42
C ILE A 476 -11.99 -48.61 7.87
N GLY A 477 -12.45 -49.84 8.09
CA GLY A 477 -12.24 -50.56 9.34
C GLY A 477 -13.27 -50.42 10.45
N LEU A 478 -14.54 -50.08 10.16
CA LEU A 478 -15.62 -50.01 11.17
C LEU A 478 -16.93 -50.68 10.71
N ALA A 479 -17.45 -51.52 11.58
CA ALA A 479 -18.63 -52.33 11.29
C ALA A 479 -19.99 -51.63 11.53
N ASN A 480 -20.12 -50.49 12.19
CA ASN A 480 -21.40 -50.02 12.71
C ASN A 480 -21.72 -48.50 12.58
N LEU A 481 -20.95 -47.72 11.80
CA LEU A 481 -21.36 -46.33 11.53
C LEU A 481 -22.10 -46.20 10.22
N THR A 482 -23.32 -45.67 10.26
CA THR A 482 -24.15 -45.50 9.06
C THR A 482 -23.63 -44.33 8.19
N THR A 483 -23.91 -44.41 6.87
CA THR A 483 -23.58 -43.35 5.91
C THR A 483 -24.19 -41.99 6.35
N ASP A 484 -25.38 -42.04 6.95
CA ASP A 484 -26.09 -40.84 7.41
C ASP A 484 -25.37 -40.16 8.61
N TYR A 485 -24.77 -40.95 9.50
CA TYR A 485 -23.94 -40.43 10.59
C TYR A 485 -22.71 -39.66 10.07
N LEU A 486 -22.03 -40.24 9.07
CA LEU A 486 -20.86 -39.63 8.46
C LEU A 486 -21.23 -38.38 7.66
N LYS A 487 -22.39 -38.37 6.98
CA LYS A 487 -22.92 -37.16 6.33
C LYS A 487 -23.23 -36.05 7.34
N ALA A 488 -23.83 -36.39 8.48
CA ALA A 488 -24.12 -35.43 9.54
C ALA A 488 -22.84 -34.87 10.15
N MET A 489 -21.79 -35.67 10.33
CA MET A 489 -20.47 -35.19 10.76
C MET A 489 -19.87 -34.18 9.79
N VAL A 490 -19.85 -34.52 8.50
CA VAL A 490 -19.29 -33.66 7.45
C VAL A 490 -20.10 -32.39 7.31
N ALA A 491 -21.43 -32.45 7.30
CA ALA A 491 -22.30 -31.28 7.26
C ALA A 491 -22.06 -30.34 8.45
N LYS A 492 -21.91 -30.89 9.65
CA LYS A 492 -21.64 -30.11 10.86
C LYS A 492 -20.23 -29.50 10.86
N TYR A 493 -19.25 -30.20 10.29
CA TYR A 493 -17.87 -29.67 10.15
C TYR A 493 -17.78 -28.50 9.15
N PHE A 494 -18.55 -28.55 8.07
CA PHE A 494 -18.55 -27.52 7.03
C PHE A 494 -19.62 -26.44 7.25
N ASN A 495 -20.43 -26.50 8.33
CA ASN A 495 -21.59 -25.63 8.58
C ASN A 495 -22.61 -25.65 7.40
N LEU A 496 -22.80 -26.82 6.77
CA LEU A 496 -23.76 -27.05 5.69
C LEU A 496 -25.15 -27.41 6.21
#